data_15ccb990d8d65f740af6a7fe128f3671
#
_entry.id   15ccb990d8d65f740af6a7fe128f3671
#
_cell.length_a   1.000
_cell.length_b   1.000
_cell.length_c   1.000
_cell.angle_alpha   90.00
_cell.angle_beta   90.00
_cell.angle_gamma   90.00
#
_symmetry.space_group_name_H-M   'P 1'
#
loop_
_entity.id
_entity.type
_entity.pdbx_description
1 polymer ?
#
loop_
_entity_poly.entity_id
_entity_poly.type
_entity_poly.pdbx_seq_one_letter_code
_entity_poly.pdbx_strand_id
1 'polypeptide(L)'
;NGDTVIPLRVEGDAAPGEKGTEVRFLAAAKVNRPDGTFSDLEYSFKTLETRLRELAFLNSGVRIVLEDERPAEPLRTELFYEGGVREFVKYLDRHKTPAMPEPIFMTGERSGIGVEVAMWWNDSYHETVLPFTNNIPQRDGGTHLAGFRGALTRTINNYAQSSGIAKKEKVEFTGDDAREGLTCVLSVKVPDPKFSSQTKDKLVSSEVRPAVENLVNEKLSEWFEENPAQARII
;
A
#
# COMPACT_ATOMS: atom_id res chain seq x y z
N ASN A 1 26.69 -20.96 -10.11
CA ASN A 1 26.44 -21.32 -11.51
C ASN A 1 24.97 -21.62 -11.81
N GLY A 2 24.09 -21.67 -10.79
CA GLY A 2 22.70 -22.09 -10.95
C GLY A 2 22.53 -23.62 -11.07
N ASP A 3 23.61 -24.38 -10.91
CA ASP A 3 23.54 -25.84 -10.91
C ASP A 3 22.98 -26.33 -9.56
N THR A 4 22.03 -27.27 -9.63
CA THR A 4 21.49 -27.91 -8.44
C THR A 4 22.52 -28.81 -7.79
N VAL A 5 23.00 -28.44 -6.60
CA VAL A 5 23.96 -29.26 -5.83
C VAL A 5 23.23 -30.32 -5.01
N ILE A 6 22.10 -29.95 -4.43
CA ILE A 6 21.24 -30.85 -3.66
C ILE A 6 19.83 -30.75 -4.25
N PRO A 7 19.24 -31.85 -4.75
CA PRO A 7 17.87 -31.84 -5.26
C PRO A 7 16.86 -31.60 -4.14
N LEU A 8 15.65 -31.18 -4.51
CA LEU A 8 14.54 -31.05 -3.58
C LEU A 8 14.29 -32.37 -2.84
N ARG A 9 14.24 -32.32 -1.52
CA ARG A 9 13.99 -33.48 -0.67
C ARG A 9 13.10 -33.12 0.51
N VAL A 10 12.37 -34.09 1.00
CA VAL A 10 11.63 -33.98 2.28
C VAL A 10 12.62 -34.26 3.40
N GLU A 11 12.69 -33.37 4.39
CA GLU A 11 13.56 -33.53 5.57
C GLU A 11 12.79 -33.94 6.83
N GLY A 12 11.48 -33.72 6.85
CA GLY A 12 10.60 -34.08 7.97
C GLY A 12 9.23 -33.44 7.86
N ASP A 13 8.42 -33.65 8.86
CA ASP A 13 7.12 -33.02 8.99
C ASP A 13 7.22 -31.72 9.79
N ALA A 14 6.50 -30.69 9.35
CA ALA A 14 6.37 -29.45 10.10
C ALA A 14 5.52 -29.65 11.36
N ALA A 15 5.74 -28.85 12.40
CA ALA A 15 4.87 -28.86 13.58
C ALA A 15 3.42 -28.48 13.17
N PRO A 16 2.39 -29.01 13.91
CA PRO A 16 1.01 -28.67 13.60
C PRO A 16 0.75 -27.17 13.54
N GLY A 17 0.25 -26.68 12.41
CA GLY A 17 -0.02 -25.26 12.16
C GLY A 17 1.20 -24.42 11.72
N GLU A 18 2.39 -24.97 11.70
CA GLU A 18 3.58 -24.31 11.18
C GLU A 18 3.60 -24.36 9.66
N LYS A 19 3.78 -23.19 9.05
CA LYS A 19 3.94 -23.03 7.60
C LYS A 19 4.77 -21.80 7.32
N GLY A 20 5.56 -21.83 6.26
CA GLY A 20 6.36 -20.69 5.86
C GLY A 20 7.37 -21.06 4.79
N THR A 21 8.19 -20.08 4.43
CA THR A 21 9.30 -20.24 3.49
C THR A 21 10.51 -19.51 4.05
N GLU A 22 11.66 -20.19 4.10
CA GLU A 22 12.94 -19.59 4.40
C GLU A 22 13.76 -19.55 3.12
N VAL A 23 14.37 -18.39 2.82
CA VAL A 23 15.28 -18.21 1.69
C VAL A 23 16.60 -17.64 2.22
N ARG A 24 17.66 -18.41 2.11
CA ARG A 24 19.02 -18.00 2.48
C ARG A 24 19.91 -18.03 1.24
N PHE A 25 20.63 -16.95 1.00
CA PHE A 25 21.51 -16.86 -0.15
C PHE A 25 22.75 -16.00 0.14
N LEU A 26 23.81 -16.27 -0.60
CA LEU A 26 24.98 -15.44 -0.72
C LEU A 26 25.14 -15.03 -2.19
N ALA A 27 25.04 -13.74 -2.48
CA ALA A 27 25.15 -13.26 -3.85
C ALA A 27 26.58 -13.46 -4.40
N ALA A 28 26.68 -13.96 -5.64
CA ALA A 28 27.97 -14.19 -6.28
C ALA A 28 28.57 -12.91 -6.85
N ALA A 29 29.80 -12.59 -6.45
CA ALA A 29 30.57 -11.44 -6.94
C ALA A 29 30.90 -11.54 -8.42
N LYS A 30 30.84 -10.42 -9.13
CA LYS A 30 31.25 -10.30 -10.54
C LYS A 30 32.73 -10.63 -10.77
N VAL A 31 33.55 -10.48 -9.73
CA VAL A 31 34.99 -10.75 -9.76
C VAL A 31 35.35 -12.18 -10.17
N ASN A 32 34.43 -13.14 -9.94
CA ASN A 32 34.63 -14.56 -10.25
C ASN A 32 33.87 -15.02 -11.48
N ARG A 33 33.21 -14.10 -12.23
CA ARG A 33 32.44 -14.41 -13.43
C ARG A 33 32.51 -13.27 -14.43
N PRO A 34 33.11 -13.48 -15.62
CA PRO A 34 33.12 -12.48 -16.70
C PRO A 34 31.72 -12.08 -17.18
N ASP A 35 30.74 -12.99 -17.05
CA ASP A 35 29.31 -12.84 -17.38
C ASP A 35 28.45 -12.50 -16.16
N GLY A 36 29.05 -12.16 -15.00
CA GLY A 36 28.36 -11.93 -13.74
C GLY A 36 27.32 -10.80 -13.83
N THR A 37 26.12 -11.09 -13.35
CA THR A 37 24.91 -10.26 -13.49
C THR A 37 24.88 -9.10 -12.48
N PHE A 38 25.65 -9.18 -11.39
CA PHE A 38 25.62 -8.18 -10.32
C PHE A 38 26.92 -7.36 -10.28
N SER A 39 26.80 -6.05 -10.44
CA SER A 39 27.92 -5.10 -10.33
C SER A 39 28.18 -4.65 -8.90
N ASP A 40 27.14 -4.73 -8.03
CA ASP A 40 27.18 -4.36 -6.64
C ASP A 40 26.61 -5.50 -5.78
N LEU A 41 27.31 -5.83 -4.70
CA LEU A 41 26.91 -6.88 -3.76
C LEU A 41 26.65 -6.33 -2.36
N GLU A 42 26.67 -5.02 -2.20
CA GLU A 42 26.37 -4.39 -0.94
C GLU A 42 24.86 -4.25 -0.79
N TYR A 43 24.25 -5.24 -0.17
CA TYR A 43 22.86 -5.18 0.22
C TYR A 43 22.67 -4.20 1.39
N SER A 44 21.77 -3.24 1.23
CA SER A 44 21.37 -2.35 2.31
C SER A 44 20.25 -3.00 3.14
N PHE A 45 20.55 -3.36 4.38
CA PHE A 45 19.53 -3.90 5.32
C PHE A 45 18.32 -2.96 5.42
N LYS A 46 18.55 -1.65 5.56
CA LYS A 46 17.50 -0.64 5.67
C LYS A 46 16.60 -0.57 4.45
N THR A 47 17.16 -0.68 3.25
CA THR A 47 16.37 -0.67 2.00
C THR A 47 15.48 -1.91 1.92
N LEU A 48 16.04 -3.08 2.24
CA LEU A 48 15.27 -4.32 2.27
C LEU A 48 14.19 -4.30 3.36
N GLU A 49 14.54 -3.86 4.56
CA GLU A 49 13.60 -3.72 5.67
C GLU A 49 12.41 -2.82 5.29
N THR A 50 12.67 -1.66 4.69
CA THR A 50 11.63 -0.73 4.26
C THR A 50 10.67 -1.41 3.29
N ARG A 51 11.20 -2.11 2.29
CA ARG A 51 10.37 -2.79 1.29
C ARG A 51 9.59 -3.99 1.87
N LEU A 52 10.22 -4.76 2.74
CA LEU A 52 9.55 -5.90 3.41
C LEU A 52 8.49 -5.42 4.40
N ARG A 53 8.69 -4.26 5.03
CA ARG A 53 7.68 -3.62 5.88
C ARG A 53 6.44 -3.23 5.08
N GLU A 54 6.60 -2.62 3.90
CA GLU A 54 5.48 -2.36 3.00
C GLU A 54 4.72 -3.65 2.64
N LEU A 55 5.44 -4.72 2.31
CA LEU A 55 4.85 -6.01 1.99
C LEU A 55 4.10 -6.62 3.19
N ALA A 56 4.62 -6.48 4.40
CA ALA A 56 3.97 -6.95 5.61
C ALA A 56 2.66 -6.18 5.90
N PHE A 57 2.64 -4.86 5.68
CA PHE A 57 1.41 -4.06 5.77
C PHE A 57 0.39 -4.43 4.68
N LEU A 58 0.83 -4.69 3.45
CA LEU A 58 -0.03 -5.02 2.32
C LEU A 58 -0.57 -6.47 2.37
N ASN A 59 -0.03 -7.31 3.26
CA ASN A 59 -0.43 -8.69 3.45
C ASN A 59 -0.67 -8.93 4.96
N SER A 60 -1.77 -8.41 5.46
CA SER A 60 -2.16 -8.53 6.88
C SER A 60 -2.03 -9.96 7.39
N GLY A 61 -1.41 -10.13 8.56
CA GLY A 61 -1.21 -11.42 9.19
C GLY A 61 -0.03 -12.25 8.66
N VAL A 62 0.71 -11.76 7.65
CA VAL A 62 1.96 -12.39 7.20
C VAL A 62 3.12 -11.88 8.05
N ARG A 63 3.85 -12.82 8.67
CA ARG A 63 5.06 -12.55 9.43
C ARG A 63 6.27 -12.64 8.50
N ILE A 64 7.07 -11.57 8.43
CA ILE A 64 8.29 -11.51 7.64
C ILE A 64 9.47 -11.29 8.59
N VAL A 65 10.48 -12.16 8.50
CA VAL A 65 11.74 -12.02 9.22
C VAL A 65 12.84 -11.71 8.21
N LEU A 66 13.57 -10.64 8.44
CA LEU A 66 14.78 -10.28 7.68
C LEU A 66 15.98 -10.42 8.60
N GLU A 67 16.98 -11.16 8.13
CA GLU A 67 18.23 -11.35 8.85
C GLU A 67 19.42 -11.11 7.91
N ASP A 68 20.40 -10.32 8.37
CA ASP A 68 21.67 -10.10 7.70
C ASP A 68 22.78 -10.70 8.56
N GLU A 69 23.33 -11.81 8.09
CA GLU A 69 24.38 -12.57 8.79
C GLU A 69 25.82 -12.13 8.41
N ARG A 70 25.96 -11.09 7.58
CA ARG A 70 27.28 -10.62 7.14
C ARG A 70 28.08 -9.91 8.27
N PRO A 71 27.45 -9.08 9.13
CA PRO A 71 28.15 -8.49 10.28
C PRO A 71 28.50 -9.55 11.34
N ALA A 72 29.52 -9.25 12.18
CA ALA A 72 29.91 -10.10 13.31
C ALA A 72 28.72 -10.31 14.28
N GLU A 73 27.88 -9.30 14.46
CA GLU A 73 26.59 -9.39 15.14
C GLU A 73 25.49 -9.30 14.08
N PRO A 74 24.72 -10.37 13.84
CA PRO A 74 23.65 -10.38 12.84
C PRO A 74 22.60 -9.30 13.11
N LEU A 75 22.18 -8.61 12.05
CA LEU A 75 21.05 -7.69 12.11
C LEU A 75 19.77 -8.47 11.83
N ARG A 76 18.78 -8.36 12.72
CA ARG A 76 17.52 -9.06 12.58
C ARG A 76 16.34 -8.13 12.87
N THR A 77 15.32 -8.20 12.03
CA THR A 77 14.03 -7.54 12.24
C THR A 77 12.89 -8.50 11.95
N GLU A 78 11.80 -8.35 12.68
CA GLU A 78 10.56 -9.07 12.48
C GLU A 78 9.45 -8.07 12.19
N LEU A 79 8.72 -8.32 11.11
CA LEU A 79 7.69 -7.46 10.57
C LEU A 79 6.36 -8.24 10.55
N PHE A 80 5.41 -7.78 11.35
CA PHE A 80 4.10 -8.42 11.47
C PHE A 80 3.05 -7.36 11.82
N TYR A 81 2.06 -7.19 10.95
CA TYR A 81 1.04 -6.15 11.06
C TYR A 81 -0.35 -6.74 10.78
N GLU A 82 -1.16 -6.89 11.82
CA GLU A 82 -2.52 -7.39 11.69
C GLU A 82 -3.49 -6.34 11.17
N GLY A 83 -3.21 -5.06 11.41
CA GLY A 83 -4.04 -3.94 10.97
C GLY A 83 -3.92 -3.60 9.48
N GLY A 84 -3.02 -4.25 8.75
CA GLY A 84 -2.90 -4.10 7.30
C GLY A 84 -2.67 -2.66 6.83
N VAL A 85 -3.36 -2.25 5.76
CA VAL A 85 -3.21 -0.89 5.19
C VAL A 85 -3.65 0.23 6.14
N ARG A 86 -4.55 -0.05 7.09
CA ARG A 86 -4.92 0.92 8.15
C ARG A 86 -3.74 1.23 9.07
N GLU A 87 -3.03 0.19 9.47
CA GLU A 87 -1.82 0.33 10.30
C GLU A 87 -0.68 0.98 9.50
N PHE A 88 -0.63 0.72 8.19
CA PHE A 88 0.33 1.36 7.31
C PHE A 88 0.17 2.89 7.27
N VAL A 89 -1.05 3.40 7.13
CA VAL A 89 -1.33 4.84 7.19
C VAL A 89 -0.90 5.42 8.53
N LYS A 90 -1.20 4.77 9.66
CA LYS A 90 -0.74 5.19 10.99
C LYS A 90 0.79 5.23 11.08
N TYR A 91 1.46 4.25 10.49
CA TYR A 91 2.92 4.23 10.42
C TYR A 91 3.50 5.38 9.60
N LEU A 92 2.89 5.72 8.45
CA LEU A 92 3.31 6.85 7.63
C LEU A 92 3.16 8.18 8.36
N ASP A 93 2.08 8.33 9.13
CA ASP A 93 1.75 9.56 9.84
C ASP A 93 2.23 9.60 11.32
N ARG A 94 3.07 8.65 11.74
CA ARG A 94 3.54 8.54 13.14
C ARG A 94 4.23 9.77 13.72
N HIS A 95 4.62 10.72 12.88
CA HIS A 95 5.25 12.00 13.26
C HIS A 95 4.41 13.23 12.91
N LYS A 96 3.15 13.03 12.52
CA LYS A 96 2.20 14.08 12.18
C LYS A 96 1.05 14.09 13.19
N THR A 97 0.33 15.20 13.27
CA THR A 97 -0.86 15.32 14.12
C THR A 97 -2.10 14.96 13.30
N PRO A 98 -2.80 13.87 13.62
CA PRO A 98 -3.98 13.49 12.88
C PRO A 98 -5.15 14.43 13.16
N ALA A 99 -5.95 14.74 12.14
CA ALA A 99 -7.15 15.56 12.24
C ALA A 99 -8.33 14.81 12.89
N MET A 100 -8.30 13.47 12.86
CA MET A 100 -9.33 12.61 13.44
C MET A 100 -8.72 11.42 14.17
N PRO A 101 -9.45 10.76 15.11
CA PRO A 101 -8.89 9.71 15.97
C PRO A 101 -8.39 8.47 15.21
N GLU A 102 -9.09 8.06 14.16
CA GLU A 102 -8.80 6.83 13.41
C GLU A 102 -8.84 7.07 11.90
N PRO A 103 -7.99 6.36 11.12
CA PRO A 103 -8.06 6.37 9.67
C PRO A 103 -9.39 5.81 9.16
N ILE A 104 -9.90 6.39 8.09
CA ILE A 104 -11.00 5.81 7.31
C ILE A 104 -10.46 4.59 6.57
N PHE A 105 -11.14 3.47 6.70
CA PHE A 105 -10.78 2.23 6.02
C PHE A 105 -11.95 1.68 5.23
N MET A 106 -11.68 1.31 4.00
CA MET A 106 -12.65 0.72 3.08
C MET A 106 -12.03 -0.49 2.40
N THR A 107 -12.82 -1.55 2.28
CA THR A 107 -12.42 -2.74 1.53
C THR A 107 -13.62 -3.35 0.82
N GLY A 108 -13.36 -4.01 -0.29
CA GLY A 108 -14.37 -4.73 -1.03
C GLY A 108 -13.86 -5.22 -2.37
N GLU A 109 -14.73 -5.94 -3.07
CA GLU A 109 -14.44 -6.45 -4.41
C GLU A 109 -15.48 -5.92 -5.39
N ARG A 110 -15.03 -5.53 -6.58
CA ARG A 110 -15.86 -5.10 -7.70
C ARG A 110 -15.33 -5.70 -9.00
N SER A 111 -16.16 -6.48 -9.68
CA SER A 111 -15.80 -7.12 -10.96
C SER A 111 -14.54 -7.98 -10.89
N GLY A 112 -14.34 -8.72 -9.81
CA GLY A 112 -13.15 -9.55 -9.58
C GLY A 112 -11.89 -8.76 -9.21
N ILE A 113 -12.00 -7.45 -8.96
CA ILE A 113 -10.91 -6.59 -8.50
C ILE A 113 -11.09 -6.32 -7.02
N GLY A 114 -10.16 -6.78 -6.20
CA GLY A 114 -10.10 -6.45 -4.79
C GLY A 114 -9.54 -5.04 -4.60
N VAL A 115 -10.18 -4.25 -3.73
CA VAL A 115 -9.77 -2.88 -3.40
C VAL A 115 -9.71 -2.70 -1.90
N GLU A 116 -8.59 -2.18 -1.41
CA GLU A 116 -8.41 -1.77 -0.02
C GLU A 116 -7.88 -0.34 -0.02
N VAL A 117 -8.51 0.51 0.79
CA VAL A 117 -8.13 1.92 0.94
C VAL A 117 -8.11 2.25 2.42
N ALA A 118 -7.00 2.80 2.88
CA ALA A 118 -6.94 3.49 4.16
C ALA A 118 -6.52 4.94 3.93
N MET A 119 -7.19 5.88 4.58
CA MET A 119 -6.90 7.30 4.43
C MET A 119 -7.04 8.05 5.75
N TRP A 120 -6.22 9.06 5.95
CA TRP A 120 -6.18 9.87 7.15
C TRP A 120 -5.72 11.28 6.84
N TRP A 121 -6.40 12.28 7.38
CA TRP A 121 -5.98 13.67 7.27
C TRP A 121 -5.16 14.08 8.49
N ASN A 122 -4.18 14.93 8.27
CA ASN A 122 -3.23 15.42 9.27
C ASN A 122 -2.92 16.91 9.07
N ASP A 123 -2.11 17.46 9.96
CA ASP A 123 -1.73 18.88 10.01
C ASP A 123 -0.71 19.31 8.94
N SER A 124 -0.35 18.45 8.01
CA SER A 124 0.53 18.82 6.90
C SER A 124 -0.27 19.38 5.71
N TYR A 125 0.40 20.17 4.87
CA TYR A 125 -0.19 20.71 3.64
C TYR A 125 0.05 19.80 2.40
N HIS A 126 0.62 18.63 2.61
CA HIS A 126 1.05 17.76 1.52
C HIS A 126 0.20 16.49 1.41
N GLU A 127 -0.16 16.16 0.18
CA GLU A 127 -0.75 14.86 -0.15
C GLU A 127 0.36 13.79 -0.14
N THR A 128 0.11 12.69 0.56
CA THR A 128 0.92 11.48 0.52
C THR A 128 0.03 10.30 0.13
N VAL A 129 0.05 9.89 -1.14
CA VAL A 129 -0.72 8.74 -1.62
C VAL A 129 0.20 7.67 -2.16
N LEU A 130 0.10 6.46 -1.59
CA LEU A 130 0.85 5.29 -2.00
C LEU A 130 -0.08 4.30 -2.70
N PRO A 131 -0.10 4.27 -4.05
CA PRO A 131 -0.90 3.33 -4.81
C PRO A 131 -0.11 2.05 -5.10
N PHE A 132 -0.79 0.89 -4.93
CA PHE A 132 -0.23 -0.44 -5.17
C PHE A 132 -1.16 -1.28 -6.03
N THR A 133 -0.58 -2.08 -6.92
CA THR A 133 -1.26 -3.13 -7.66
C THR A 133 -0.55 -4.45 -7.41
N ASN A 134 -1.25 -5.45 -6.85
CA ASN A 134 -0.67 -6.75 -6.50
C ASN A 134 0.63 -6.60 -5.68
N ASN A 135 0.62 -5.71 -4.69
CA ASN A 135 1.75 -5.33 -3.83
C ASN A 135 2.91 -4.59 -4.52
N ILE A 136 2.78 -4.23 -5.79
CA ILE A 136 3.79 -3.48 -6.54
C ILE A 136 3.44 -1.99 -6.44
N PRO A 137 4.36 -1.10 -6.01
CA PRO A 137 4.11 0.34 -5.96
C PRO A 137 4.06 0.94 -7.36
N GLN A 138 3.10 1.81 -7.63
CA GLN A 138 3.03 2.60 -8.86
C GLN A 138 3.44 4.05 -8.58
N ARG A 139 4.70 4.38 -8.85
CA ARG A 139 5.25 5.73 -8.62
C ARG A 139 4.56 6.78 -9.48
N ASP A 140 4.17 6.41 -10.69
CA ASP A 140 3.47 7.28 -11.65
C ASP A 140 1.95 7.13 -11.57
N GLY A 141 1.45 6.48 -10.51
CA GLY A 141 0.02 6.26 -10.31
C GLY A 141 -0.62 5.33 -11.33
N GLY A 142 -1.78 5.73 -11.83
CA GLY A 142 -2.53 4.96 -12.83
C GLY A 142 -4.04 5.06 -12.66
N THR A 143 -4.75 4.12 -13.29
CA THR A 143 -6.22 4.10 -13.33
C THR A 143 -6.87 3.97 -11.95
N HIS A 144 -6.27 3.22 -11.03
CA HIS A 144 -6.74 3.11 -9.64
C HIS A 144 -6.64 4.45 -8.90
N LEU A 145 -5.51 5.15 -9.02
CA LEU A 145 -5.32 6.47 -8.39
C LEU A 145 -6.26 7.52 -8.99
N ALA A 146 -6.46 7.50 -10.31
CA ALA A 146 -7.40 8.39 -10.98
C ALA A 146 -8.85 8.13 -10.51
N GLY A 147 -9.23 6.87 -10.36
CA GLY A 147 -10.53 6.47 -9.81
C GLY A 147 -10.72 6.94 -8.37
N PHE A 148 -9.73 6.71 -7.52
CA PHE A 148 -9.75 7.17 -6.13
C PHE A 148 -9.91 8.69 -6.02
N ARG A 149 -9.07 9.47 -6.71
CA ARG A 149 -9.11 10.94 -6.65
C ARG A 149 -10.45 11.51 -7.16
N GLY A 150 -10.97 10.94 -8.25
CA GLY A 150 -12.27 11.35 -8.78
C GLY A 150 -13.42 11.04 -7.83
N ALA A 151 -13.43 9.86 -7.22
CA ALA A 151 -14.43 9.47 -6.23
C ALA A 151 -14.35 10.31 -4.96
N LEU A 152 -13.16 10.51 -4.41
CA LEU A 152 -12.93 11.32 -3.22
C LEU A 152 -13.51 12.72 -3.37
N THR A 153 -13.09 13.45 -4.40
CA THR A 153 -13.55 14.83 -4.66
C THR A 153 -15.06 14.88 -4.84
N ARG A 154 -15.63 13.96 -5.61
CA ARG A 154 -17.07 13.89 -5.87
C ARG A 154 -17.86 13.64 -4.58
N THR A 155 -17.42 12.68 -3.77
CA THR A 155 -18.13 12.31 -2.54
C THR A 155 -18.08 13.43 -1.51
N ILE A 156 -16.93 14.10 -1.34
CA ILE A 156 -16.81 15.27 -0.45
C ILE A 156 -17.77 16.38 -0.89
N ASN A 157 -17.77 16.76 -2.18
CA ASN A 157 -18.64 17.80 -2.69
C ASN A 157 -20.14 17.44 -2.54
N ASN A 158 -20.51 16.20 -2.84
CA ASN A 158 -21.90 15.73 -2.67
C ASN A 158 -22.33 15.81 -1.20
N TYR A 159 -21.49 15.38 -0.27
CA TYR A 159 -21.78 15.48 1.16
C TYR A 159 -21.86 16.94 1.63
N ALA A 160 -20.94 17.80 1.22
CA ALA A 160 -20.96 19.22 1.56
C ALA A 160 -22.24 19.92 1.06
N GLN A 161 -22.73 19.54 -0.11
CA GLN A 161 -23.98 20.05 -0.67
C GLN A 161 -25.20 19.51 0.11
N SER A 162 -25.30 18.19 0.29
CA SER A 162 -26.45 17.55 0.95
C SER A 162 -26.59 17.91 2.43
N SER A 163 -25.46 18.05 3.13
CA SER A 163 -25.40 18.49 4.54
C SER A 163 -25.62 20.00 4.75
N GLY A 164 -25.66 20.79 3.66
CA GLY A 164 -25.82 22.24 3.69
C GLY A 164 -24.54 23.02 4.05
N ILE A 165 -23.42 22.36 4.25
CA ILE A 165 -22.12 22.99 4.57
C ILE A 165 -21.70 23.91 3.42
N ALA A 166 -21.72 23.43 2.19
CA ALA A 166 -21.33 24.21 1.00
C ALA A 166 -22.15 25.50 0.86
N LYS A 167 -23.46 25.45 1.14
CA LYS A 167 -24.34 26.63 1.09
C LYS A 167 -24.07 27.63 2.23
N LYS A 168 -23.81 27.12 3.43
CA LYS A 168 -23.53 27.93 4.61
C LYS A 168 -22.19 28.67 4.48
N GLU A 169 -21.16 27.96 4.11
CA GLU A 169 -19.79 28.48 4.00
C GLU A 169 -19.50 29.13 2.64
N LYS A 170 -20.39 28.97 1.63
CA LYS A 170 -20.26 29.47 0.25
C LYS A 170 -18.98 28.99 -0.44
N VAL A 171 -18.63 27.74 -0.23
CA VAL A 171 -17.42 27.10 -0.77
C VAL A 171 -17.77 25.93 -1.69
N GLU A 172 -16.92 25.72 -2.67
CA GLU A 172 -16.88 24.51 -3.49
C GLU A 172 -15.46 23.97 -3.39
N PHE A 173 -15.34 22.70 -3.03
CA PHE A 173 -14.03 22.07 -2.84
C PHE A 173 -13.46 21.59 -4.16
N THR A 174 -12.23 21.99 -4.44
CA THR A 174 -11.45 21.43 -5.54
C THR A 174 -10.87 20.07 -5.16
N GLY A 175 -10.35 19.34 -6.15
CA GLY A 175 -9.66 18.08 -5.86
C GLY A 175 -8.41 18.28 -5.00
N ASP A 176 -7.73 19.41 -5.12
CA ASP A 176 -6.53 19.72 -4.35
C ASP A 176 -6.89 20.03 -2.88
N ASP A 177 -7.96 20.80 -2.65
CA ASP A 177 -8.46 21.06 -1.29
C ASP A 177 -8.81 19.75 -0.57
N ALA A 178 -9.50 18.84 -1.26
CA ALA A 178 -9.90 17.55 -0.69
C ALA A 178 -8.69 16.66 -0.30
N ARG A 179 -7.52 16.89 -0.87
CA ARG A 179 -6.30 16.11 -0.63
C ARG A 179 -5.25 16.82 0.22
N GLU A 180 -5.47 18.05 0.61
CA GLU A 180 -4.57 18.78 1.51
C GLU A 180 -4.47 18.04 2.85
N GLY A 181 -3.26 17.70 3.26
CA GLY A 181 -3.00 16.92 4.48
C GLY A 181 -3.41 15.45 4.42
N LEU A 182 -3.79 14.93 3.26
CA LEU A 182 -4.21 13.53 3.11
C LEU A 182 -3.01 12.59 3.03
N THR A 183 -3.00 11.57 3.91
CA THR A 183 -2.18 10.36 3.76
C THR A 183 -3.11 9.20 3.41
N CYS A 184 -2.80 8.52 2.30
CA CYS A 184 -3.61 7.41 1.80
C CYS A 184 -2.74 6.25 1.30
N VAL A 185 -3.16 5.04 1.61
CA VAL A 185 -2.67 3.81 0.98
C VAL A 185 -3.82 3.20 0.19
N LEU A 186 -3.60 3.03 -1.11
CA LEU A 186 -4.56 2.41 -2.04
C LEU A 186 -3.96 1.12 -2.59
N SER A 187 -4.53 -0.01 -2.24
CA SER A 187 -4.10 -1.33 -2.72
C SER A 187 -5.19 -1.98 -3.55
N VAL A 188 -4.84 -2.36 -4.78
CA VAL A 188 -5.74 -3.14 -5.64
C VAL A 188 -5.14 -4.51 -5.95
N LYS A 189 -6.00 -5.52 -5.96
CA LYS A 189 -5.67 -6.89 -6.40
C LYS A 189 -6.37 -7.13 -7.73
N VAL A 190 -5.58 -7.25 -8.79
CA VAL A 190 -6.06 -7.35 -10.17
C VAL A 190 -5.56 -8.66 -10.77
N PRO A 191 -6.43 -9.52 -11.33
CA PRO A 191 -6.01 -10.81 -11.86
C PRO A 191 -4.98 -10.71 -13.00
N ASP A 192 -5.18 -9.76 -13.94
CA ASP A 192 -4.31 -9.55 -15.11
C ASP A 192 -4.01 -8.06 -15.30
N PRO A 193 -3.15 -7.45 -14.45
CA PRO A 193 -2.89 -6.02 -14.52
C PRO A 193 -2.01 -5.66 -15.71
N LYS A 194 -2.39 -4.58 -16.42
CA LYS A 194 -1.61 -4.01 -17.51
C LYS A 194 -0.89 -2.75 -17.04
N PHE A 195 0.39 -2.66 -17.36
CA PHE A 195 1.25 -1.54 -17.01
C PHE A 195 1.80 -0.85 -18.25
N SER A 196 2.16 0.43 -18.14
CA SER A 196 2.72 1.22 -19.23
C SER A 196 4.12 0.77 -19.66
N SER A 197 4.86 0.10 -18.77
CA SER A 197 6.24 -0.36 -18.98
C SER A 197 6.58 -1.57 -18.13
N GLN A 198 7.72 -2.19 -18.40
CA GLN A 198 8.24 -3.33 -17.63
C GLN A 198 8.58 -2.96 -16.17
N THR A 199 8.86 -1.69 -15.87
CA THR A 199 9.11 -1.23 -14.50
C THR A 199 7.84 -1.20 -13.64
N LYS A 200 6.66 -1.29 -14.27
CA LYS A 200 5.33 -1.32 -13.62
C LYS A 200 5.02 -0.06 -12.79
N ASP A 201 5.61 1.07 -13.15
CA ASP A 201 5.42 2.32 -12.42
C ASP A 201 4.03 2.95 -12.60
N LYS A 202 3.29 2.57 -13.65
CA LYS A 202 1.95 3.09 -13.93
C LYS A 202 0.98 1.99 -14.35
N LEU A 203 -0.14 1.87 -13.63
CA LEU A 203 -1.25 0.98 -13.98
C LEU A 203 -2.11 1.59 -15.09
N VAL A 204 -2.36 0.82 -16.17
CA VAL A 204 -3.16 1.28 -17.32
C VAL A 204 -4.43 0.44 -17.57
N SER A 205 -4.70 -0.58 -16.77
CA SER A 205 -5.95 -1.37 -16.82
C SER A 205 -7.16 -0.49 -16.63
N SER A 206 -7.95 -0.27 -17.69
CA SER A 206 -9.08 0.68 -17.68
C SER A 206 -10.22 0.27 -16.76
N GLU A 207 -10.45 -1.05 -16.59
CA GLU A 207 -11.47 -1.65 -15.74
C GLU A 207 -11.26 -1.40 -14.24
N VAL A 208 -10.04 -1.07 -13.84
CA VAL A 208 -9.72 -0.81 -12.43
C VAL A 208 -10.28 0.53 -11.96
N ARG A 209 -10.33 1.53 -12.86
CA ARG A 209 -10.84 2.85 -12.52
C ARG A 209 -12.28 2.82 -12.00
N PRO A 210 -13.28 2.27 -12.73
CA PRO A 210 -14.65 2.22 -12.23
C PRO A 210 -14.81 1.32 -11.00
N ALA A 211 -14.01 0.26 -10.86
CA ALA A 211 -14.05 -0.60 -9.67
C ALA A 211 -13.69 0.19 -8.40
N VAL A 212 -12.61 0.97 -8.45
CA VAL A 212 -12.20 1.85 -7.34
C VAL A 212 -13.19 2.98 -7.13
N GLU A 213 -13.64 3.67 -8.20
CA GLU A 213 -14.63 4.77 -8.10
C GLU A 213 -15.91 4.32 -7.41
N ASN A 214 -16.47 3.19 -7.81
CA ASN A 214 -17.72 2.69 -7.27
C ASN A 214 -17.59 2.32 -5.79
N LEU A 215 -16.53 1.59 -5.42
CA LEU A 215 -16.29 1.22 -4.03
C LEU A 215 -16.11 2.45 -3.13
N VAL A 216 -15.25 3.38 -3.56
CA VAL A 216 -14.95 4.59 -2.76
C VAL A 216 -16.19 5.47 -2.62
N ASN A 217 -16.93 5.71 -3.71
CA ASN A 217 -18.17 6.49 -3.65
C ASN A 217 -19.17 5.88 -2.65
N GLU A 218 -19.41 4.57 -2.73
CA GLU A 218 -20.34 3.87 -1.84
C GLU A 218 -19.88 3.95 -0.39
N LYS A 219 -18.70 3.44 -0.11
CA LYS A 219 -18.19 3.29 1.27
C LYS A 219 -17.86 4.60 1.96
N LEU A 220 -17.38 5.59 1.21
CA LEU A 220 -17.09 6.90 1.78
C LEU A 220 -18.38 7.69 2.04
N SER A 221 -19.41 7.56 1.18
CA SER A 221 -20.72 8.16 1.44
C SER A 221 -21.38 7.58 2.70
N GLU A 222 -21.36 6.26 2.86
CA GLU A 222 -21.82 5.58 4.07
C GLU A 222 -21.08 6.11 5.31
N TRP A 223 -19.76 6.20 5.23
CA TRP A 223 -18.94 6.68 6.34
C TRP A 223 -19.26 8.13 6.73
N PHE A 224 -19.48 9.03 5.77
CA PHE A 224 -19.86 10.43 6.05
C PHE A 224 -21.20 10.54 6.76
N GLU A 225 -22.17 9.71 6.36
CA GLU A 225 -23.50 9.67 7.01
C GLU A 225 -23.40 9.14 8.45
N GLU A 226 -22.57 8.13 8.68
CA GLU A 226 -22.35 7.53 10.00
C GLU A 226 -21.49 8.41 10.93
N ASN A 227 -20.61 9.25 10.38
CA ASN A 227 -19.63 10.02 11.12
C ASN A 227 -19.69 11.53 10.85
N PRO A 228 -20.86 12.20 11.01
CA PRO A 228 -21.03 13.59 10.60
C PRO A 228 -20.14 14.60 11.36
N ALA A 229 -19.73 14.28 12.58
CA ALA A 229 -18.82 15.13 13.35
C ALA A 229 -17.40 15.10 12.77
N GLN A 230 -16.94 13.94 12.35
CA GLN A 230 -15.61 13.75 11.73
C GLN A 230 -15.61 14.24 10.27
N ALA A 231 -16.71 14.04 9.55
CA ALA A 231 -16.89 14.52 8.18
C ALA A 231 -16.78 16.07 8.06
N ARG A 232 -17.02 16.79 9.14
CA ARG A 232 -16.85 18.26 9.17
C ARG A 232 -15.42 18.73 9.41
N ILE A 233 -14.53 17.82 9.76
CA ILE A 233 -13.11 18.11 9.97
C ILE A 233 -12.36 18.05 8.63
N ILE A 234 -12.82 17.17 7.74
CA ILE A 234 -12.35 17.05 6.37
C ILE A 234 -12.80 18.23 5.53
#